data_2415cebc67e5da5a5c6fc5cafde0aa7f
#
_entry.id   2415cebc67e5da5a5c6fc5cafde0aa7f
#
_cell.length_a   1.000
_cell.length_b   1.000
_cell.length_c   1.000
_cell.angle_alpha   90.00
_cell.angle_beta   90.00
_cell.angle_gamma   90.00
#
_symmetry.space_group_name_H-M   'P 1'
#
loop_
_entity.id
_entity.type
_entity.pdbx_description
1 polymer ?
#
loop_
_entity_poly.entity_id
_entity_poly.type
_entity_poly.pdbx_seq_one_letter_code
_entity_poly.pdbx_strand_id
1 'polypeptide(L)'
;METIGSIIYLKEGSQKLMIINRGPIVEIDNQKYIFDYSACKYPVGVVEDQIYYFNEENIDTVIFKGYSDQDETRFQELFEDMKKDLDSDIQRGSVKLQDSFGLN
;
A
#
# COMPACT_ATOMS: atom_id res chain seq x y z
N MET A 1 8.57 0.04 -7.60
CA MET A 1 7.69 -0.07 -6.42
C MET A 1 8.45 -0.76 -5.29
N GLU A 2 8.09 -0.48 -4.04
CA GLU A 2 8.80 -1.07 -2.91
C GLU A 2 8.39 -2.52 -2.69
N THR A 3 9.31 -3.31 -2.13
CA THR A 3 9.10 -4.75 -1.92
C THR A 3 8.37 -5.02 -0.61
N ILE A 4 7.76 -6.20 -0.52
CA ILE A 4 7.18 -6.70 0.73
C ILE A 4 8.27 -6.74 1.80
N GLY A 5 7.97 -6.28 2.99
CA GLY A 5 8.91 -6.24 4.10
C GLY A 5 9.74 -4.97 4.17
N SER A 6 9.60 -4.07 3.20
CA SER A 6 10.27 -2.78 3.26
C SER A 6 9.72 -1.95 4.41
N ILE A 7 10.61 -1.22 5.09
CA ILE A 7 10.24 -0.38 6.23
C ILE A 7 10.31 1.08 5.77
N ILE A 8 9.23 1.81 5.98
CA ILE A 8 9.10 3.16 5.44
C ILE A 8 8.49 4.11 6.47
N TYR A 9 8.61 5.42 6.16
CA TYR A 9 7.81 6.45 6.78
C TYR A 9 6.94 7.10 5.72
N LEU A 10 5.71 7.41 6.06
CA LEU A 10 4.85 8.24 5.21
C LEU A 10 5.17 9.70 5.43
N LYS A 11 4.85 10.55 4.46
CA LYS A 11 5.01 12.00 4.59
C LYS A 11 4.19 12.46 5.79
N GLU A 12 4.81 13.32 6.61
CA GLU A 12 4.22 13.86 7.84
C GLU A 12 3.91 12.79 8.90
N GLY A 13 4.39 11.56 8.70
CA GLY A 13 4.22 10.49 9.64
C GLY A 13 5.47 10.25 10.47
N SER A 14 5.28 9.76 11.69
CA SER A 14 6.38 9.42 12.60
C SER A 14 6.42 7.94 12.95
N GLN A 15 5.48 7.16 12.44
CA GLN A 15 5.38 5.74 12.71
C GLN A 15 6.09 4.93 11.62
N LYS A 16 6.98 4.02 12.02
CA LYS A 16 7.55 3.07 11.08
C LYS A 16 6.47 2.10 10.62
N LEU A 17 6.41 1.89 9.32
CA LEU A 17 5.46 0.96 8.71
C LEU A 17 6.21 -0.08 7.90
N MET A 18 5.70 -1.31 7.93
CA MET A 18 6.24 -2.38 7.10
C MET A 18 5.22 -2.72 6.02
N ILE A 19 5.68 -2.70 4.77
CA ILE A 19 4.83 -3.02 3.62
C ILE A 19 4.49 -4.50 3.65
N ILE A 20 3.19 -4.81 3.62
CA ILE A 20 2.68 -6.19 3.67
C ILE A 20 1.91 -6.59 2.43
N ASN A 21 1.57 -5.64 1.55
CA ASN A 21 0.79 -5.94 0.35
C ASN A 21 1.02 -4.90 -0.72
N ARG A 22 0.81 -5.29 -1.98
CA ARG A 22 0.81 -4.39 -3.14
C ARG A 22 -0.51 -4.52 -3.86
N GLY A 23 -1.10 -3.38 -4.25
CA GLY A 23 -2.35 -3.35 -4.99
C GLY A 23 -3.58 -3.77 -4.22
N PRO A 24 -3.70 -3.43 -2.91
CA PRO A 24 -4.92 -3.79 -2.18
C PRO A 24 -6.11 -3.02 -2.73
N ILE A 25 -7.25 -3.72 -2.82
CA ILE A 25 -8.52 -3.10 -3.22
C ILE A 25 -9.40 -3.03 -1.98
N VAL A 26 -9.86 -1.82 -1.67
CA VAL A 26 -10.66 -1.55 -0.48
C VAL A 26 -12.00 -0.97 -0.91
N GLU A 27 -13.08 -1.47 -0.32
CA GLU A 27 -14.41 -0.93 -0.59
C GLU A 27 -14.79 0.05 0.51
N ILE A 28 -15.13 1.27 0.11
CA ILE A 28 -15.55 2.33 1.02
C ILE A 28 -16.83 2.92 0.44
N ASP A 29 -17.92 2.87 1.20
CA ASP A 29 -19.20 3.46 0.77
C ASP A 29 -19.66 2.93 -0.60
N ASN A 30 -19.55 1.64 -0.80
CA ASN A 30 -19.94 0.95 -2.05
C ASN A 30 -19.09 1.32 -3.27
N GLN A 31 -17.96 1.99 -3.06
CA GLN A 31 -17.01 2.29 -4.12
C GLN A 31 -15.71 1.56 -3.85
N LYS A 32 -15.17 0.91 -4.87
CA LYS A 32 -13.88 0.18 -4.77
C LYS A 32 -12.73 1.10 -5.14
N TYR A 33 -11.67 1.03 -4.34
CA TYR A 33 -10.45 1.80 -4.54
C TYR A 33 -9.24 0.87 -4.51
N ILE A 34 -8.28 1.13 -5.39
CA ILE A 34 -7.00 0.43 -5.37
C ILE A 34 -5.92 1.38 -4.86
N PHE A 35 -5.08 0.86 -3.96
CA PHE A 35 -3.89 1.57 -3.48
C PHE A 35 -2.65 0.84 -3.95
N ASP A 36 -1.51 1.54 -3.95
CA ASP A 36 -0.26 0.89 -4.32
C ASP A 36 0.18 -0.10 -3.24
N TYR A 37 -0.07 0.23 -1.97
CA TYR A 37 0.41 -0.56 -0.83
C TYR A 37 -0.59 -0.66 0.30
N SER A 38 -0.43 -1.71 1.11
CA SER A 38 -0.88 -1.67 2.49
C SER A 38 0.29 -2.03 3.39
N ALA A 39 0.23 -1.56 4.64
CA ALA A 39 1.32 -1.74 5.60
C ALA A 39 0.77 -1.88 7.01
N CYS A 40 1.55 -2.52 7.87
CA CYS A 40 1.27 -2.60 9.30
C CYS A 40 2.31 -1.78 10.07
N LYS A 41 2.01 -1.48 11.32
CA LYS A 41 2.97 -0.79 12.18
C LYS A 41 4.15 -1.70 12.51
N TYR A 42 5.35 -1.18 12.38
CA TYR A 42 6.54 -1.90 12.78
C TYR A 42 6.97 -1.39 14.17
N PRO A 43 7.33 -2.25 15.12
CA PRO A 43 7.44 -3.72 15.04
C PRO A 43 6.19 -4.47 15.53
N VAL A 44 5.07 -3.84 15.61
CA VAL A 44 3.83 -4.40 16.18
C VAL A 44 3.29 -5.56 15.35
N GLY A 45 3.30 -5.40 14.03
CA GLY A 45 2.73 -6.38 13.11
C GLY A 45 1.29 -6.06 12.75
N VAL A 46 0.60 -7.03 12.17
CA VAL A 46 -0.76 -6.86 11.66
C VAL A 46 -1.76 -6.84 12.80
N VAL A 47 -2.50 -5.74 12.90
CA VAL A 47 -3.64 -5.58 13.81
C VAL A 47 -4.82 -5.16 12.95
N GLU A 48 -5.95 -5.82 13.09
CA GLU A 48 -7.07 -5.78 12.15
C GLU A 48 -7.49 -4.37 11.73
N ASP A 49 -7.66 -3.46 12.67
CA ASP A 49 -8.11 -2.10 12.37
C ASP A 49 -6.97 -1.07 12.36
N GLN A 50 -5.74 -1.55 12.21
CA GLN A 50 -4.54 -0.70 12.16
C GLN A 50 -3.71 -0.95 10.90
N ILE A 51 -4.37 -1.16 9.79
CA ILE A 51 -3.71 -1.32 8.49
C ILE A 51 -3.75 0.02 7.77
N TYR A 52 -2.59 0.41 7.20
CA TYR A 52 -2.45 1.65 6.46
C TYR A 52 -2.51 1.36 4.97
N TYR A 53 -3.28 2.16 4.23
CA TYR A 53 -3.37 2.09 2.77
C TYR A 53 -2.83 3.39 2.20
N PHE A 54 -1.93 3.30 1.24
CA PHE A 54 -1.30 4.50 0.68
C PHE A 54 -0.69 4.20 -0.68
N ASN A 55 -0.26 5.27 -1.34
CA ASN A 55 0.32 5.19 -2.69
C ASN A 55 1.79 5.56 -2.64
N GLU A 56 2.49 5.29 -3.76
CA GLU A 56 3.92 5.55 -3.88
C GLU A 56 4.27 6.99 -3.50
N GLU A 57 3.47 7.95 -3.94
CA GLU A 57 3.74 9.36 -3.68
C GLU A 57 3.59 9.76 -2.22
N ASN A 58 3.00 8.90 -1.39
CA ASN A 58 2.84 9.18 0.04
C ASN A 58 4.04 8.76 0.87
N ILE A 59 4.98 8.01 0.27
CA ILE A 59 6.18 7.55 0.98
C ILE A 59 7.18 8.70 1.06
N ASP A 60 7.64 8.98 2.28
CA ASP A 60 8.68 9.97 2.50
C ASP A 60 10.07 9.33 2.43
N THR A 61 10.28 8.28 3.21
CA THR A 61 11.60 7.66 3.35
C THR A 61 11.48 6.15 3.41
N VAL A 62 12.37 5.47 2.70
CA VAL A 62 12.53 4.01 2.81
C VAL A 62 13.76 3.76 3.68
N ILE A 63 13.55 3.21 4.89
CA ILE A 63 14.65 2.96 5.82
C ILE A 63 15.28 1.58 5.61
N PHE A 64 14.52 0.64 5.13
CA PHE A 64 15.00 -0.72 4.88
C PHE A 64 14.27 -1.28 3.68
N LYS A 65 15.02 -1.82 2.73
CA LYS A 65 14.41 -2.46 1.55
C LYS A 65 14.26 -3.95 1.82
N GLY A 66 13.04 -4.45 1.63
CA GLY A 66 12.75 -5.86 1.79
C GLY A 66 13.41 -6.70 0.71
N TYR A 67 13.37 -8.00 0.91
CA TYR A 67 13.99 -8.97 0.01
C TYR A 67 13.44 -8.84 -1.42
N SER A 68 14.32 -8.98 -2.39
CA SER A 68 13.94 -8.92 -3.81
C SER A 68 14.74 -9.96 -4.60
N ASP A 69 14.07 -10.64 -5.53
CA ASP A 69 14.69 -11.63 -6.39
C ASP A 69 13.95 -11.67 -7.73
N GLN A 70 14.13 -12.75 -8.50
CA GLN A 70 13.47 -12.89 -9.79
C GLN A 70 11.95 -12.99 -9.66
N ASP A 71 11.46 -13.57 -8.58
CA ASP A 71 10.01 -13.63 -8.35
C ASP A 71 9.42 -12.24 -8.17
N GLU A 72 10.13 -11.37 -7.48
CA GLU A 72 9.70 -9.99 -7.30
C GLU A 72 9.68 -9.24 -8.64
N THR A 73 10.71 -9.41 -9.47
CA THR A 73 10.76 -8.80 -10.80
C THR A 73 9.56 -9.25 -11.62
N ARG A 74 9.27 -10.55 -11.61
CA ARG A 74 8.15 -11.11 -12.35
C ARG A 74 6.82 -10.57 -11.80
N PHE A 75 6.70 -10.48 -10.49
CA PHE A 75 5.50 -9.92 -9.86
C PHE A 75 5.24 -8.50 -10.35
N GLN A 76 6.26 -7.66 -10.38
CA GLN A 76 6.10 -6.26 -10.80
C GLN A 76 5.64 -6.15 -12.25
N GLU A 77 6.17 -6.98 -13.13
CA GLU A 77 5.73 -7.03 -14.53
C GLU A 77 4.25 -7.40 -14.63
N LEU A 78 3.85 -8.46 -13.93
CA LEU A 78 2.46 -8.93 -13.94
C LEU A 78 1.52 -7.89 -13.31
N PHE A 79 1.99 -7.21 -12.28
CA PHE A 79 1.20 -6.18 -11.61
C PHE A 79 0.94 -4.98 -12.52
N GLU A 80 1.95 -4.55 -13.29
CA GLU A 80 1.78 -3.47 -14.27
C GLU A 80 0.74 -3.86 -15.32
N ASP A 81 0.80 -5.09 -15.80
CA ASP A 81 -0.17 -5.59 -16.78
C ASP A 81 -1.58 -5.63 -16.18
N MET A 82 -1.71 -6.11 -14.95
CA MET A 82 -2.99 -6.19 -14.26
C MET A 82 -3.61 -4.82 -14.07
N LYS A 83 -2.81 -3.81 -13.72
CA LYS A 83 -3.32 -2.45 -13.54
C LYS A 83 -3.93 -1.87 -14.81
N LYS A 84 -3.44 -2.27 -15.97
CA LYS A 84 -3.98 -1.80 -17.26
C LYS A 84 -5.37 -2.39 -17.54
N ASP A 85 -5.69 -3.53 -16.92
CA ASP A 85 -6.93 -4.26 -17.16
C ASP A 85 -7.93 -4.15 -16.02
N LEU A 86 -7.72 -3.22 -15.08
CA LEU A 86 -8.66 -3.02 -13.98
C LEU A 86 -10.03 -2.59 -14.47
N ASP A 87 -11.08 -3.06 -13.79
CA ASP A 87 -12.44 -2.62 -14.06
C ASP A 87 -12.54 -1.10 -13.90
N SER A 88 -13.34 -0.47 -14.79
CA SER A 88 -13.49 0.97 -14.78
C SER A 88 -14.17 1.51 -13.53
N ASP A 89 -14.83 0.65 -12.74
CA ASP A 89 -15.47 1.06 -11.50
C ASP A 89 -14.52 1.03 -10.29
N ILE A 90 -13.28 0.58 -10.48
CA ILE A 90 -12.26 0.63 -9.44
C ILE A 90 -11.46 1.92 -9.61
N GLN A 91 -11.51 2.78 -8.61
CA GLN A 91 -10.82 4.07 -8.63
C GLN A 91 -9.51 4.00 -7.85
N ARG A 92 -8.61 4.94 -8.14
CA ARG A 92 -7.38 5.06 -7.36
C ARG A 92 -7.71 5.67 -6.00
N GLY A 93 -7.26 5.03 -4.93
CA GLY A 93 -7.47 5.53 -3.58
C GLY A 93 -6.57 6.71 -3.26
N SER A 94 -6.87 7.41 -2.17
CA SER A 94 -6.04 8.49 -1.66
C SER A 94 -6.04 8.47 -0.15
N VAL A 95 -4.97 8.95 0.46
CA VAL A 95 -4.83 9.04 1.92
C VAL A 95 -5.89 9.95 2.51
N LYS A 96 -6.24 11.02 1.81
CA LYS A 96 -7.29 11.95 2.26
C LYS A 96 -8.65 11.27 2.37
N LEU A 97 -8.93 10.34 1.46
CA LEU A 97 -10.16 9.57 1.51
C LEU A 97 -10.22 8.71 2.76
N GLN A 98 -9.11 8.08 3.13
CA GLN A 98 -9.02 7.27 4.35
C GLN A 98 -9.26 8.11 5.59
N ASP A 99 -8.67 9.31 5.65
CA ASP A 99 -8.86 10.22 6.77
C ASP A 99 -10.34 10.59 6.91
N SER A 100 -11.02 10.83 5.79
CA SER A 100 -12.44 11.18 5.78
C SER A 100 -13.32 10.08 6.34
N PHE A 101 -12.89 8.82 6.21
CA PHE A 101 -13.65 7.66 6.68
C PHE A 101 -13.08 7.06 7.94
N GLY A 102 -12.08 7.68 8.55
CA GLY A 102 -11.51 7.21 9.79
C GLY A 102 -10.68 5.94 9.66
N LEU A 103 -10.22 5.62 8.48
CA LEU A 103 -9.32 4.48 8.25
C LEU A 103 -7.89 4.86 8.62
N ASN A 104 -7.12 3.92 9.09
CA ASN A 104 -5.74 4.03 9.58
C ASN A 104 -5.67 4.71 10.94
#